data_4722140cd4bbefebd0218be2e3c5bbf1
#
_entry.id   4722140cd4bbefebd0218be2e3c5bbf1
#
_cell.length_a   1.000
_cell.length_b   1.000
_cell.length_c   1.000
_cell.angle_alpha   90.00
_cell.angle_beta   90.00
_cell.angle_gamma   90.00
#
_symmetry.space_group_name_H-M   'P 1'
#
loop_
_entity.id
_entity.type
_entity.pdbx_description
1 polymer ?
#
loop_
_entity_poly.entity_id
_entity_poly.type
_entity_poly.pdbx_seq_one_letter_code
_entity_poly.pdbx_strand_id
1 'polypeptide(L)'
;MEFTTLTIFIIIAIIAVIYVLKGFKIIPQSETRVVERLGRYDRTLHSGINYLLPIIDRPRAVFQRDEIRLPNGAKSVVMRSTSRIDLREQVYDFDKQSVITKDNVTTTINALLYFQIVDPMKSVYEIDNLPNAIEKLTQTTLRNVIGELELDETLTSRDTINSQLRVVLDEATNKWGVKVNRVELQDITPPESVRRAMEQQMQAERERRAKVLEARGQKEAMILQSEGEKESQINQAEAEKQTQILKAQGEADAKILQATAEAEAIRKVAEAIAESKTDPATYMLLMKYVETLKEIGSGEQSKTVFLPFEASNLVGALGSLTELLPKK
;
A
#
# COMPACT_ATOMS: atom_id res chain seq x y z
N MET A 1 23.50 78.27 50.09
CA MET A 1 22.39 77.30 50.38
C MET A 1 21.59 76.93 49.13
N GLU A 2 21.28 77.83 48.21
CA GLU A 2 20.49 77.51 47.01
C GLU A 2 21.18 76.57 46.01
N PHE A 3 22.50 76.70 45.82
CA PHE A 3 23.27 75.76 44.93
C PHE A 3 23.25 74.32 45.45
N THR A 4 23.36 74.13 46.76
CA THR A 4 23.38 72.80 47.38
C THR A 4 21.99 72.13 47.30
N THR A 5 20.92 72.86 47.41
CA THR A 5 19.56 72.36 47.25
C THR A 5 19.25 71.97 45.80
N LEU A 6 19.71 72.78 44.84
CA LEU A 6 19.53 72.45 43.38
C LEU A 6 20.28 71.19 42.98
N THR A 7 21.57 71.02 43.50
CA THR A 7 22.31 69.80 43.18
C THR A 7 21.70 68.56 43.79
N ILE A 8 21.10 68.62 44.99
CA ILE A 8 20.34 67.48 45.57
C ILE A 8 19.13 67.13 44.78
N PHE A 9 18.34 68.09 44.29
CA PHE A 9 17.20 67.84 43.41
C PHE A 9 17.60 67.20 42.09
N ILE A 10 18.67 67.64 41.46
CA ILE A 10 19.20 67.03 40.24
C ILE A 10 19.61 65.56 40.46
N ILE A 11 20.32 65.26 41.56
CA ILE A 11 20.73 63.91 41.92
C ILE A 11 19.48 63.00 42.12
N ILE A 12 18.48 63.47 42.85
CA ILE A 12 17.21 62.75 43.08
C ILE A 12 16.46 62.51 41.75
N ALA A 13 16.42 63.53 40.88
CA ALA A 13 15.81 63.38 39.57
C ALA A 13 16.54 62.33 38.69
N ILE A 14 17.86 62.35 38.66
CA ILE A 14 18.67 61.36 37.96
C ILE A 14 18.43 59.94 38.53
N ILE A 15 18.41 59.80 39.85
CA ILE A 15 18.13 58.52 40.50
C ILE A 15 16.70 58.05 40.14
N ALA A 16 15.72 58.93 40.14
CA ALA A 16 14.35 58.60 39.75
C ALA A 16 14.25 58.15 38.28
N VAL A 17 14.95 58.82 37.35
CA VAL A 17 15.01 58.46 35.96
C VAL A 17 15.68 57.07 35.78
N ILE A 18 16.81 56.82 36.46
CA ILE A 18 17.50 55.52 36.42
C ILE A 18 16.58 54.42 36.99
N TYR A 19 15.83 54.71 38.04
CA TYR A 19 14.88 53.79 38.64
C TYR A 19 13.76 53.42 37.66
N VAL A 20 13.19 54.36 36.96
CA VAL A 20 12.16 54.16 35.95
C VAL A 20 12.71 53.36 34.76
N LEU A 21 13.89 53.74 34.28
CA LEU A 21 14.52 53.04 33.11
C LEU A 21 14.87 51.58 33.43
N LYS A 22 15.32 51.28 34.64
CA LYS A 22 15.62 49.90 35.07
C LYS A 22 14.35 49.04 35.20
N GLY A 23 13.19 49.63 35.32
CA GLY A 23 11.91 48.93 35.37
C GLY A 23 11.46 48.35 34.04
N PHE A 24 11.95 48.88 32.93
CA PHE A 24 11.59 48.36 31.62
C PHE A 24 12.30 47.03 31.34
N LYS A 25 11.51 46.01 31.01
CA LYS A 25 11.96 44.68 30.60
C LYS A 25 11.30 44.29 29.29
N ILE A 26 12.10 43.92 28.30
CA ILE A 26 11.65 43.37 27.04
C ILE A 26 11.62 41.86 27.19
N ILE A 27 10.48 41.24 26.87
CA ILE A 27 10.28 39.80 26.91
C ILE A 27 10.18 39.36 25.46
N PRO A 28 11.00 38.39 25.01
CA PRO A 28 10.91 37.81 23.68
C PRO A 28 9.56 37.12 23.44
N GLN A 29 9.23 36.96 22.17
CA GLN A 29 8.06 36.17 21.78
C GLN A 29 8.24 34.71 22.25
N SER A 30 7.14 34.06 22.66
CA SER A 30 7.13 32.69 23.20
C SER A 30 7.76 32.53 24.58
N GLU A 31 8.23 33.59 25.23
CA GLU A 31 8.66 33.57 26.62
C GLU A 31 7.64 34.31 27.49
N THR A 32 7.59 33.93 28.76
CA THR A 32 6.80 34.62 29.78
C THR A 32 7.53 34.62 31.12
N ARG A 33 7.12 35.49 32.02
CA ARG A 33 7.63 35.55 33.39
C ARG A 33 6.52 35.79 34.39
N VAL A 34 6.54 35.03 35.45
CA VAL A 34 5.63 35.21 36.58
C VAL A 34 6.26 36.20 37.56
N VAL A 35 5.52 37.21 37.94
CA VAL A 35 5.97 38.29 38.83
C VAL A 35 5.25 38.24 40.17
N GLU A 36 6.06 38.27 41.22
CA GLU A 36 5.60 38.41 42.60
C GLU A 36 5.80 39.85 43.07
N ARG A 37 4.78 40.36 43.72
CA ARG A 37 4.83 41.64 44.45
C ARG A 37 4.73 41.38 45.95
N LEU A 38 5.85 41.67 46.67
CA LEU A 38 5.94 41.41 48.12
C LEU A 38 5.61 39.96 48.50
N GLY A 39 6.02 38.98 47.68
CA GLY A 39 5.79 37.55 47.92
C GLY A 39 4.43 37.00 47.49
N ARG A 40 3.56 37.83 46.91
CA ARG A 40 2.26 37.39 46.36
C ARG A 40 2.28 37.48 44.83
N TYR A 41 1.68 36.54 44.15
CA TYR A 41 1.44 36.62 42.71
C TYR A 41 0.70 37.92 42.35
N ASP A 42 1.27 38.67 41.42
CA ASP A 42 0.67 39.92 40.92
C ASP A 42 0.20 39.76 39.50
N ARG A 43 1.09 39.38 38.58
CA ARG A 43 0.79 39.21 37.16
C ARG A 43 1.76 38.33 36.43
N THR A 44 1.34 37.86 35.26
CA THR A 44 2.22 37.18 34.28
C THR A 44 2.56 38.19 33.19
N LEU A 45 3.87 38.36 32.92
CA LEU A 45 4.38 39.24 31.88
C LEU A 45 4.39 38.48 30.55
N HIS A 46 3.71 38.98 29.56
CA HIS A 46 3.66 38.47 28.20
C HIS A 46 4.81 39.11 27.34
N SER A 47 4.97 38.60 26.15
CA SER A 47 5.92 39.13 25.15
C SER A 47 5.70 40.62 24.87
N GLY A 48 6.78 41.36 24.70
CA GLY A 48 6.78 42.79 24.47
C GLY A 48 7.44 43.58 25.60
N ILE A 49 7.15 44.90 25.65
CA ILE A 49 7.68 45.83 26.64
C ILE A 49 6.82 45.74 27.89
N ASN A 50 7.42 45.42 29.01
CA ASN A 50 6.78 45.34 30.32
C ASN A 50 7.51 46.21 31.31
N TYR A 51 6.78 46.72 32.30
CA TYR A 51 7.34 47.52 33.36
C TYR A 51 7.22 46.79 34.70
N LEU A 52 8.38 46.66 35.40
CA LEU A 52 8.50 46.12 36.76
C LEU A 52 8.95 47.20 37.71
N LEU A 53 8.36 47.24 38.86
CA LEU A 53 8.85 48.10 39.94
C LEU A 53 10.11 47.49 40.55
N PRO A 54 11.30 48.09 40.36
CA PRO A 54 12.59 47.41 40.63
C PRO A 54 12.84 46.91 42.05
N ILE A 55 12.13 47.44 43.05
CA ILE A 55 12.30 47.06 44.47
C ILE A 55 11.18 46.08 44.90
N ILE A 56 9.98 46.29 44.39
CA ILE A 56 8.73 45.64 44.89
C ILE A 56 8.43 44.39 44.09
N ASP A 57 8.63 44.46 42.77
CA ASP A 57 8.32 43.36 41.85
C ASP A 57 9.55 42.46 41.64
N ARG A 58 9.38 41.17 41.87
CA ARG A 58 10.42 40.17 41.67
C ARG A 58 9.94 39.08 40.75
N PRO A 59 10.65 38.81 39.63
CA PRO A 59 10.32 37.65 38.82
C PRO A 59 10.62 36.37 39.61
N ARG A 60 9.64 35.46 39.67
CA ARG A 60 9.79 34.18 40.35
C ARG A 60 10.79 33.29 39.59
N ALA A 61 11.69 32.67 40.32
CA ALA A 61 12.59 31.69 39.78
C ALA A 61 11.91 30.35 39.60
N VAL A 62 12.15 29.72 38.46
CA VAL A 62 11.66 28.39 38.10
C VAL A 62 12.83 27.48 37.74
N PHE A 63 12.64 26.19 37.93
CA PHE A 63 13.62 25.20 37.49
C PHE A 63 13.36 24.84 36.04
N GLN A 64 14.41 24.87 35.22
CA GLN A 64 14.42 24.42 33.84
C GLN A 64 15.43 23.32 33.67
N ARG A 65 15.09 22.29 32.92
CA ARG A 65 15.99 21.19 32.58
C ARG A 65 16.71 21.56 31.28
N ASP A 66 18.03 21.72 31.37
CA ASP A 66 18.88 21.93 30.21
C ASP A 66 19.76 20.69 29.97
N GLU A 67 19.82 20.22 28.74
CA GLU A 67 20.73 19.16 28.34
C GLU A 67 22.06 19.77 27.87
N ILE A 68 23.12 19.49 28.59
CA ILE A 68 24.46 19.92 28.21
C ILE A 68 25.24 18.71 27.70
N ARG A 69 25.83 18.84 26.52
CA ARG A 69 26.80 17.85 26.02
C ARG A 69 28.17 18.13 26.64
N LEU A 70 28.68 17.17 27.38
CA LEU A 70 30.04 17.24 27.89
C LEU A 70 31.04 17.05 26.75
N PRO A 71 32.30 17.50 26.93
CA PRO A 71 33.39 17.34 25.96
C PRO A 71 33.66 15.87 25.57
N ASN A 72 33.31 14.93 26.43
CA ASN A 72 33.42 13.49 26.19
C ASN A 72 32.21 12.89 25.38
N GLY A 73 31.32 13.73 24.88
CA GLY A 73 30.13 13.31 24.13
C GLY A 73 28.94 12.82 24.97
N ALA A 74 29.11 12.70 26.30
CA ALA A 74 28.04 12.32 27.20
C ALA A 74 27.02 13.46 27.37
N LYS A 75 25.72 13.12 27.35
CA LYS A 75 24.66 14.06 27.71
C LYS A 75 24.56 14.14 29.23
N SER A 76 24.57 15.35 29.79
CA SER A 76 24.28 15.59 31.19
C SER A 76 23.09 16.52 31.32
N VAL A 77 22.20 16.17 32.21
CA VAL A 77 21.04 16.98 32.54
C VAL A 77 21.41 17.92 33.69
N VAL A 78 21.25 19.20 33.47
CA VAL A 78 21.51 20.23 34.49
C VAL A 78 20.24 21.00 34.77
N MET A 79 19.87 21.09 36.05
CA MET A 79 18.75 21.91 36.48
C MET A 79 19.27 23.35 36.68
N ARG A 80 18.77 24.26 35.87
CA ARG A 80 19.06 25.69 35.94
C ARG A 80 17.92 26.45 36.56
N SER A 81 18.21 27.31 37.51
CA SER A 81 17.22 28.26 38.01
C SER A 81 17.18 29.48 37.08
N THR A 82 16.03 29.74 36.51
CA THR A 82 15.77 30.88 35.61
C THR A 82 14.45 31.52 35.95
N SER A 83 14.25 32.78 35.55
CA SER A 83 12.95 33.46 35.68
C SER A 83 12.14 33.45 34.36
N ARG A 84 12.66 32.76 33.35
CA ARG A 84 12.02 32.67 32.03
C ARG A 84 11.25 31.34 31.90
N ILE A 85 10.05 31.40 31.41
CA ILE A 85 9.21 30.24 31.11
C ILE A 85 9.02 30.24 29.60
N ASP A 86 9.47 29.19 28.92
CA ASP A 86 9.27 28.98 27.48
C ASP A 86 7.88 28.37 27.25
N LEU A 87 7.09 28.98 26.37
CA LEU A 87 5.73 28.54 26.01
C LEU A 87 5.71 27.65 24.77
N ARG A 88 6.86 27.44 24.14
CA ARG A 88 6.96 26.52 23.00
C ARG A 88 6.87 25.07 23.45
N GLU A 89 6.56 24.20 22.53
CA GLU A 89 6.63 22.78 22.78
C GLU A 89 8.05 22.36 23.16
N GLN A 90 8.16 21.65 24.26
CA GLN A 90 9.41 21.12 24.78
C GLN A 90 9.40 19.61 24.70
N VAL A 91 10.59 19.03 24.51
CA VAL A 91 10.79 17.58 24.44
C VAL A 91 11.67 17.16 25.60
N TYR A 92 11.16 16.23 26.41
CA TYR A 92 11.95 15.61 27.44
C TYR A 92 12.26 14.17 27.06
N ASP A 93 13.56 13.85 27.02
CA ASP A 93 14.09 12.51 26.89
C ASP A 93 14.34 11.95 28.30
N PHE A 94 13.68 10.85 28.63
CA PHE A 94 13.79 10.23 29.94
C PHE A 94 14.84 9.11 29.90
N ASP A 95 15.55 8.96 31.02
CA ASP A 95 16.52 7.89 31.17
C ASP A 95 15.83 6.52 31.09
N LYS A 96 16.57 5.54 30.58
CA LYS A 96 16.13 4.15 30.49
C LYS A 96 15.80 3.61 31.90
N GLN A 97 14.61 3.03 32.02
CA GLN A 97 14.19 2.39 33.26
C GLN A 97 13.80 0.94 33.03
N SER A 98 14.06 0.09 34.04
CA SER A 98 13.62 -1.27 34.04
C SER A 98 12.18 -1.37 34.53
N VAL A 99 11.35 -2.06 33.81
CA VAL A 99 9.96 -2.36 34.14
C VAL A 99 9.71 -3.86 33.97
N ILE A 100 8.70 -4.38 34.65
CA ILE A 100 8.32 -5.79 34.56
C ILE A 100 6.98 -5.84 33.84
N THR A 101 6.90 -6.62 32.78
CA THR A 101 5.69 -6.87 32.01
C THR A 101 4.76 -7.85 32.74
N LYS A 102 3.51 -7.98 32.27
CA LYS A 102 2.51 -8.89 32.83
C LYS A 102 2.96 -10.36 32.83
N ASP A 103 3.71 -10.76 31.81
CA ASP A 103 4.33 -12.10 31.66
C ASP A 103 5.65 -12.25 32.43
N ASN A 104 5.91 -11.33 33.40
CA ASN A 104 7.06 -11.35 34.30
C ASN A 104 8.43 -11.24 33.63
N VAL A 105 8.52 -10.57 32.48
CA VAL A 105 9.78 -10.26 31.82
C VAL A 105 10.26 -8.88 32.22
N THR A 106 11.50 -8.79 32.73
CA THR A 106 12.12 -7.49 33.03
C THR A 106 12.62 -6.86 31.72
N THR A 107 12.02 -5.75 31.34
CA THR A 107 12.40 -5.05 30.11
C THR A 107 12.90 -3.63 30.41
N THR A 108 13.83 -3.11 29.60
CA THR A 108 14.34 -1.76 29.73
C THR A 108 13.69 -0.88 28.68
N ILE A 109 13.06 0.22 29.13
CA ILE A 109 12.27 1.10 28.28
C ILE A 109 12.65 2.56 28.54
N ASN A 110 12.64 3.39 27.50
CA ASN A 110 12.66 4.83 27.60
C ASN A 110 11.59 5.47 26.74
N ALA A 111 11.24 6.71 27.05
CA ALA A 111 10.20 7.45 26.37
C ALA A 111 10.59 8.91 26.16
N LEU A 112 10.03 9.51 25.12
CA LEU A 112 10.01 10.94 24.86
C LEU A 112 8.64 11.52 25.21
N LEU A 113 8.65 12.66 25.86
CA LEU A 113 7.46 13.42 26.17
C LEU A 113 7.51 14.78 25.47
N TYR A 114 6.48 15.06 24.69
CA TYR A 114 6.25 16.36 24.06
C TYR A 114 5.16 17.09 24.85
N PHE A 115 5.51 18.21 25.43
CA PHE A 115 4.58 18.99 26.24
C PHE A 115 4.79 20.49 26.05
N GLN A 116 3.78 21.24 26.44
CA GLN A 116 3.77 22.70 26.34
C GLN A 116 3.18 23.29 27.63
N ILE A 117 3.76 24.37 28.11
CA ILE A 117 3.22 25.13 29.25
C ILE A 117 2.13 26.05 28.70
N VAL A 118 0.90 25.82 29.11
CA VAL A 118 -0.28 26.60 28.71
C VAL A 118 -0.60 27.67 29.75
N ASP A 119 -0.48 27.32 31.03
CA ASP A 119 -0.73 28.25 32.15
C ASP A 119 0.54 28.42 33.00
N PRO A 120 1.33 29.49 32.75
CA PRO A 120 2.58 29.73 33.49
C PRO A 120 2.36 29.93 34.99
N MET A 121 1.24 30.46 35.41
CA MET A 121 0.96 30.69 36.84
C MET A 121 0.80 29.35 37.56
N LYS A 122 0.02 28.43 37.01
CA LYS A 122 -0.14 27.09 37.57
C LYS A 122 1.17 26.30 37.56
N SER A 123 1.97 26.42 36.51
CA SER A 123 3.24 25.71 36.38
C SER A 123 4.28 26.11 37.45
N VAL A 124 4.09 27.27 38.08
CA VAL A 124 4.98 27.80 39.09
C VAL A 124 4.47 27.58 40.51
N TYR A 125 3.15 27.63 40.72
CA TYR A 125 2.60 27.61 42.08
C TYR A 125 1.92 26.31 42.47
N GLU A 126 1.44 25.53 41.51
CA GLU A 126 0.80 24.24 41.80
C GLU A 126 1.81 23.09 41.98
N ILE A 127 3.06 23.29 41.54
CA ILE A 127 4.13 22.30 41.65
C ILE A 127 5.49 22.99 41.89
N ASP A 128 6.27 22.47 42.82
CA ASP A 128 7.57 23.07 43.17
C ASP A 128 8.61 22.88 42.05
N ASN A 129 8.78 21.69 41.55
CA ASN A 129 9.74 21.34 40.51
C ASN A 129 9.06 20.61 39.36
N LEU A 130 8.52 21.37 38.41
CA LEU A 130 7.78 20.86 37.27
C LEU A 130 8.56 19.81 36.46
N PRO A 131 9.85 20.03 36.06
CA PRO A 131 10.60 19.01 35.30
C PRO A 131 10.71 17.68 36.04
N ASN A 132 11.06 17.70 37.33
CA ASN A 132 11.17 16.48 38.12
C ASN A 132 9.82 15.80 38.33
N ALA A 133 8.75 16.57 38.55
CA ALA A 133 7.42 16.04 38.72
C ALA A 133 6.92 15.33 37.45
N ILE A 134 7.10 15.94 36.26
CA ILE A 134 6.78 15.35 34.98
C ILE A 134 7.56 14.06 34.77
N GLU A 135 8.86 14.07 35.08
CA GLU A 135 9.71 12.88 34.96
C GLU A 135 9.21 11.71 35.82
N LYS A 136 8.97 11.98 37.11
CA LYS A 136 8.48 10.93 38.05
C LYS A 136 7.10 10.42 37.68
N LEU A 137 6.21 11.31 37.28
CA LEU A 137 4.89 10.95 36.82
C LEU A 137 4.97 10.05 35.58
N THR A 138 5.74 10.47 34.59
CA THR A 138 5.93 9.69 33.35
C THR A 138 6.52 8.31 33.63
N GLN A 139 7.57 8.26 34.46
CA GLN A 139 8.19 6.98 34.87
C GLN A 139 7.21 6.03 35.56
N THR A 140 6.36 6.56 36.44
CA THR A 140 5.37 5.76 37.15
C THR A 140 4.25 5.31 36.25
N THR A 141 3.72 6.19 35.41
CA THR A 141 2.66 5.86 34.46
C THR A 141 3.14 4.84 33.44
N LEU A 142 4.37 5.02 32.90
CA LEU A 142 4.98 4.07 31.99
C LEU A 142 5.09 2.67 32.62
N ARG A 143 5.56 2.60 33.89
CA ARG A 143 5.64 1.32 34.61
C ARG A 143 4.28 0.65 34.77
N ASN A 144 3.24 1.42 35.07
CA ASN A 144 1.90 0.88 35.27
C ASN A 144 1.33 0.36 33.94
N VAL A 145 1.38 1.16 32.87
CA VAL A 145 0.84 0.77 31.56
C VAL A 145 1.56 -0.48 31.02
N ILE A 146 2.89 -0.51 31.10
CA ILE A 146 3.67 -1.66 30.62
C ILE A 146 3.45 -2.90 31.51
N GLY A 147 3.26 -2.71 32.82
CA GLY A 147 2.98 -3.81 33.74
C GLY A 147 1.65 -4.53 33.51
N GLU A 148 0.72 -3.91 32.79
CA GLU A 148 -0.57 -4.50 32.41
C GLU A 148 -0.50 -5.29 31.09
N LEU A 149 0.57 -5.14 30.29
CA LEU A 149 0.75 -5.72 28.97
C LEU A 149 1.77 -6.86 28.97
N GLU A 150 1.60 -7.80 28.05
CA GLU A 150 2.61 -8.80 27.73
C GLU A 150 3.72 -8.20 26.87
N LEU A 151 4.90 -8.83 26.88
CA LEU A 151 6.05 -8.33 26.14
C LEU A 151 5.75 -8.19 24.63
N ASP A 152 5.11 -9.18 24.04
CA ASP A 152 4.72 -9.17 22.62
C ASP A 152 3.76 -8.01 22.30
N GLU A 153 2.79 -7.76 23.18
CA GLU A 153 1.85 -6.63 23.06
C GLU A 153 2.60 -5.29 23.17
N THR A 154 3.56 -5.20 24.09
CA THR A 154 4.38 -3.99 24.27
C THR A 154 5.20 -3.65 23.02
N LEU A 155 5.68 -4.66 22.29
CA LEU A 155 6.45 -4.48 21.06
C LEU A 155 5.58 -4.14 19.85
N THR A 156 4.37 -4.68 19.77
CA THR A 156 3.49 -4.58 18.61
C THR A 156 2.48 -3.43 18.69
N SER A 157 2.08 -3.03 19.90
CA SER A 157 0.96 -2.09 20.13
C SER A 157 1.44 -0.71 20.60
N ARG A 158 2.59 -0.23 20.12
CA ARG A 158 3.20 1.04 20.53
C ARG A 158 2.25 2.24 20.43
N ASP A 159 1.46 2.32 19.37
CA ASP A 159 0.52 3.44 19.16
C ASP A 159 -0.57 3.49 20.22
N THR A 160 -1.06 2.32 20.63
CA THR A 160 -2.06 2.20 21.70
C THR A 160 -1.46 2.63 23.04
N ILE A 161 -0.25 2.16 23.35
CA ILE A 161 0.47 2.53 24.57
C ILE A 161 0.75 4.04 24.61
N ASN A 162 1.27 4.61 23.53
CA ASN A 162 1.53 6.04 23.40
C ASN A 162 0.26 6.87 23.64
N SER A 163 -0.88 6.41 23.11
CA SER A 163 -2.18 7.05 23.28
C SER A 163 -2.66 6.99 24.73
N GLN A 164 -2.54 5.84 25.38
CA GLN A 164 -2.90 5.66 26.80
C GLN A 164 -2.01 6.52 27.70
N LEU A 165 -0.70 6.48 27.49
CA LEU A 165 0.24 7.31 28.24
C LEU A 165 -0.08 8.80 28.09
N ARG A 166 -0.36 9.25 26.86
CA ARG A 166 -0.72 10.63 26.60
C ARG A 166 -1.97 11.05 27.39
N VAL A 167 -3.02 10.25 27.36
CA VAL A 167 -4.29 10.58 28.06
C VAL A 167 -4.07 10.70 29.57
N VAL A 168 -3.41 9.72 30.18
CA VAL A 168 -3.18 9.70 31.64
C VAL A 168 -2.26 10.85 32.06
N LEU A 169 -1.20 11.09 31.28
CA LEU A 169 -0.25 12.17 31.60
C LEU A 169 -0.86 13.55 31.39
N ASP A 170 -1.64 13.77 30.31
CA ASP A 170 -2.32 15.04 30.05
C ASP A 170 -3.32 15.38 31.15
N GLU A 171 -4.12 14.41 31.59
CA GLU A 171 -5.07 14.59 32.68
C GLU A 171 -4.36 14.98 33.99
N ALA A 172 -3.27 14.30 34.33
CA ALA A 172 -2.52 14.57 35.56
C ALA A 172 -1.79 15.92 35.52
N THR A 173 -1.20 16.29 34.38
CA THR A 173 -0.39 17.52 34.22
C THR A 173 -1.25 18.77 33.99
N ASN A 174 -2.50 18.61 33.60
CA ASN A 174 -3.43 19.75 33.40
C ASN A 174 -3.58 20.61 34.66
N LYS A 175 -3.53 20.00 35.84
CA LYS A 175 -3.53 20.70 37.14
C LYS A 175 -2.35 21.67 37.29
N TRP A 176 -1.23 21.33 36.69
CA TRP A 176 0.00 22.14 36.69
C TRP A 176 0.08 23.13 35.53
N GLY A 177 -1.01 23.27 34.75
CA GLY A 177 -1.05 24.17 33.58
C GLY A 177 -0.16 23.70 32.41
N VAL A 178 0.12 22.41 32.33
CA VAL A 178 0.91 21.77 31.29
C VAL A 178 0.01 20.89 30.44
N LYS A 179 0.17 20.99 29.14
CA LYS A 179 -0.51 20.13 28.15
C LYS A 179 0.49 19.15 27.56
N VAL A 180 0.16 17.89 27.62
CA VAL A 180 0.92 16.81 26.96
C VAL A 180 0.37 16.61 25.56
N ASN A 181 1.18 16.94 24.55
CA ASN A 181 0.77 16.79 23.15
C ASN A 181 0.97 15.37 22.66
N ARG A 182 2.13 14.76 22.97
CA ARG A 182 2.50 13.44 22.50
C ARG A 182 3.48 12.75 23.46
N VAL A 183 3.37 11.44 23.52
CA VAL A 183 4.31 10.54 24.21
C VAL A 183 4.76 9.50 23.20
N GLU A 184 6.04 9.21 23.16
CA GLU A 184 6.61 8.20 22.26
C GLU A 184 7.55 7.29 23.03
N LEU A 185 7.29 6.00 22.91
CA LEU A 185 8.23 4.96 23.32
C LEU A 185 9.40 4.89 22.34
N GLN A 186 10.63 5.06 22.82
CA GLN A 186 11.82 4.94 21.99
C GLN A 186 12.28 3.49 21.86
N ASP A 187 12.96 3.01 22.88
CA ASP A 187 13.56 1.69 22.92
C ASP A 187 12.81 0.80 23.90
N ILE A 188 12.54 -0.43 23.48
CA ILE A 188 12.05 -1.50 24.33
C ILE A 188 13.05 -2.64 24.18
N THR A 189 13.84 -2.86 25.24
CA THR A 189 14.93 -3.84 25.21
C THR A 189 14.69 -4.92 26.24
N PRO A 190 14.22 -6.11 25.83
CA PRO A 190 14.09 -7.27 26.71
C PRO A 190 15.47 -7.86 27.03
N PRO A 191 15.59 -8.73 28.05
CA PRO A 191 16.80 -9.47 28.33
C PRO A 191 17.26 -10.30 27.14
N GLU A 192 18.55 -10.46 26.98
CA GLU A 192 19.17 -11.14 25.84
C GLU A 192 18.67 -12.59 25.66
N SER A 193 18.44 -13.30 26.77
CA SER A 193 17.90 -14.67 26.72
C SER A 193 16.49 -14.73 26.12
N VAL A 194 15.63 -13.79 26.48
CA VAL A 194 14.26 -13.69 25.96
C VAL A 194 14.29 -13.26 24.50
N ARG A 195 15.12 -12.28 24.16
CA ARG A 195 15.28 -11.80 22.77
C ARG A 195 15.68 -12.94 21.84
N ARG A 196 16.66 -13.77 22.23
CA ARG A 196 17.07 -14.95 21.43
C ARG A 196 15.97 -15.98 21.28
N ALA A 197 15.23 -16.25 22.37
CA ALA A 197 14.11 -17.19 22.29
C ALA A 197 13.00 -16.70 21.35
N MET A 198 12.65 -15.41 21.41
CA MET A 198 11.70 -14.77 20.50
C MET A 198 12.18 -14.80 19.05
N GLU A 199 13.47 -14.49 18.79
CA GLU A 199 14.04 -14.58 17.46
C GLU A 199 13.91 -15.98 16.86
N GLN A 200 14.23 -17.02 17.64
CA GLN A 200 14.07 -18.41 17.22
C GLN A 200 12.61 -18.79 16.96
N GLN A 201 11.71 -18.40 17.86
CA GLN A 201 10.28 -18.63 17.69
C GLN A 201 9.73 -17.95 16.44
N MET A 202 10.07 -16.67 16.23
CA MET A 202 9.66 -15.93 15.04
C MET A 202 10.23 -16.52 13.75
N GLN A 203 11.47 -16.98 13.77
CA GLN A 203 12.07 -17.65 12.63
C GLN A 203 11.32 -18.95 12.29
N ALA A 204 11.08 -19.81 13.29
CA ALA A 204 10.33 -21.05 13.09
C ALA A 204 8.91 -20.79 12.56
N GLU A 205 8.23 -19.78 13.11
CA GLU A 205 6.89 -19.41 12.63
C GLU A 205 6.90 -18.86 11.21
N ARG A 206 7.91 -18.05 10.83
CA ARG A 206 8.10 -17.58 9.45
C ARG A 206 8.35 -18.73 8.49
N GLU A 207 9.20 -19.68 8.88
CA GLU A 207 9.47 -20.88 8.07
C GLU A 207 8.22 -21.73 7.92
N ARG A 208 7.45 -21.92 9.00
CA ARG A 208 6.18 -22.64 8.94
C ARG A 208 5.19 -21.96 8.00
N ARG A 209 5.03 -20.64 8.10
CA ARG A 209 4.14 -19.87 7.21
C ARG A 209 4.60 -19.93 5.77
N ALA A 210 5.91 -19.82 5.52
CA ALA A 210 6.47 -19.92 4.17
C ALA A 210 6.16 -21.29 3.54
N LYS A 211 6.39 -22.40 4.28
CA LYS A 211 6.06 -23.75 3.81
C LYS A 211 4.57 -23.94 3.52
N VAL A 212 3.70 -23.41 4.39
CA VAL A 212 2.24 -23.48 4.18
C VAL A 212 1.82 -22.69 2.96
N LEU A 213 2.38 -21.49 2.76
CA LEU A 213 2.06 -20.64 1.61
C LEU A 213 2.57 -21.26 0.31
N GLU A 214 3.77 -21.83 0.32
CA GLU A 214 4.37 -22.55 -0.81
C GLU A 214 3.51 -23.77 -1.20
N ALA A 215 3.13 -24.59 -0.21
CA ALA A 215 2.26 -25.76 -0.46
C ALA A 215 0.88 -25.38 -0.98
N ARG A 216 0.30 -24.27 -0.50
CA ARG A 216 -0.96 -23.73 -1.03
C ARG A 216 -0.78 -23.23 -2.46
N GLY A 217 0.31 -22.48 -2.74
CA GLY A 217 0.60 -22.01 -4.09
C GLY A 217 0.82 -23.14 -5.08
N GLN A 218 1.55 -24.21 -4.70
CA GLN A 218 1.73 -25.39 -5.51
C GLN A 218 0.40 -26.12 -5.80
N LYS A 219 -0.44 -26.27 -4.77
CA LYS A 219 -1.78 -26.87 -4.94
C LYS A 219 -2.65 -26.05 -5.91
N GLU A 220 -2.68 -24.74 -5.74
CA GLU A 220 -3.47 -23.84 -6.58
C GLU A 220 -2.95 -23.83 -8.02
N ALA A 221 -1.63 -23.78 -8.21
CA ALA A 221 -1.00 -23.88 -9.53
C ALA A 221 -1.35 -25.21 -10.22
N MET A 222 -1.32 -26.34 -9.49
CA MET A 222 -1.66 -27.67 -10.03
C MET A 222 -3.16 -27.77 -10.40
N ILE A 223 -4.05 -27.16 -9.61
CA ILE A 223 -5.48 -27.11 -9.93
C ILE A 223 -5.70 -26.27 -11.20
N LEU A 224 -5.16 -25.05 -11.25
CA LEU A 224 -5.29 -24.16 -12.41
C LEU A 224 -4.71 -24.80 -13.70
N GLN A 225 -3.57 -25.49 -13.59
CA GLN A 225 -3.00 -26.22 -14.70
C GLN A 225 -3.92 -27.32 -15.18
N SER A 226 -4.45 -28.15 -14.25
CA SER A 226 -5.35 -29.25 -14.61
C SER A 226 -6.68 -28.74 -15.20
N GLU A 227 -7.21 -27.63 -14.69
CA GLU A 227 -8.38 -26.97 -15.25
C GLU A 227 -8.11 -26.44 -16.66
N GLY A 228 -6.95 -25.79 -16.87
CA GLY A 228 -6.52 -25.28 -18.17
C GLY A 228 -6.30 -26.42 -19.19
N GLU A 229 -5.68 -27.54 -18.79
CA GLU A 229 -5.53 -28.72 -19.63
C GLU A 229 -6.88 -29.34 -20.02
N LYS A 230 -7.78 -29.46 -19.05
CA LYS A 230 -9.15 -29.95 -19.31
C LYS A 230 -9.90 -29.03 -20.28
N GLU A 231 -9.86 -27.72 -20.07
CA GLU A 231 -10.53 -26.76 -20.95
C GLU A 231 -9.92 -26.79 -22.37
N SER A 232 -8.61 -26.88 -22.45
CA SER A 232 -7.88 -27.02 -23.72
C SER A 232 -8.33 -28.30 -24.48
N GLN A 233 -8.44 -29.44 -23.79
CA GLN A 233 -8.93 -30.70 -24.41
C GLN A 233 -10.37 -30.62 -24.87
N ILE A 234 -11.24 -29.97 -24.07
CA ILE A 234 -12.65 -29.77 -24.46
C ILE A 234 -12.72 -28.89 -25.71
N ASN A 235 -12.01 -27.76 -25.71
CA ASN A 235 -11.99 -26.82 -26.83
C ASN A 235 -11.42 -27.49 -28.11
N GLN A 236 -10.39 -28.31 -27.96
CA GLN A 236 -9.83 -29.07 -29.08
C GLN A 236 -10.84 -30.10 -29.65
N ALA A 237 -11.48 -30.88 -28.77
CA ALA A 237 -12.49 -31.86 -29.19
C ALA A 237 -13.72 -31.18 -29.85
N GLU A 238 -14.12 -30.02 -29.35
CA GLU A 238 -15.23 -29.24 -29.92
C GLU A 238 -14.84 -28.64 -31.27
N ALA A 239 -13.62 -28.16 -31.44
CA ALA A 239 -13.07 -27.70 -32.72
C ALA A 239 -12.97 -28.83 -33.76
N GLU A 240 -12.52 -30.02 -33.35
CA GLU A 240 -12.46 -31.20 -34.21
C GLU A 240 -13.89 -31.63 -34.66
N LYS A 241 -14.85 -31.70 -33.73
CA LYS A 241 -16.23 -31.97 -34.01
C LYS A 241 -16.81 -30.96 -35.02
N GLN A 242 -16.60 -29.68 -34.77
CA GLN A 242 -17.08 -28.62 -35.66
C GLN A 242 -16.43 -28.70 -37.05
N THR A 243 -15.17 -29.03 -37.11
CA THR A 243 -14.42 -29.23 -38.36
C THR A 243 -15.00 -30.42 -39.16
N GLN A 244 -15.31 -31.54 -38.49
CA GLN A 244 -15.92 -32.72 -39.13
C GLN A 244 -17.34 -32.42 -39.65
N ILE A 245 -18.14 -31.69 -38.84
CA ILE A 245 -19.48 -31.28 -39.27
C ILE A 245 -19.41 -30.37 -40.50
N LEU A 246 -18.56 -29.35 -40.48
CA LEU A 246 -18.39 -28.43 -41.62
C LEU A 246 -17.84 -29.12 -42.85
N LYS A 247 -16.92 -30.08 -42.72
CA LYS A 247 -16.45 -30.90 -43.84
C LYS A 247 -17.59 -31.76 -44.43
N ALA A 248 -18.33 -32.45 -43.56
CA ALA A 248 -19.46 -33.28 -44.02
C ALA A 248 -20.57 -32.45 -44.68
N GLN A 249 -20.86 -31.28 -44.15
CA GLN A 249 -21.81 -30.34 -44.79
C GLN A 249 -21.29 -29.83 -46.13
N GLY A 250 -20.00 -29.41 -46.17
CA GLY A 250 -19.38 -28.96 -47.41
C GLY A 250 -19.33 -30.03 -48.49
N GLU A 251 -19.09 -31.31 -48.13
CA GLU A 251 -19.15 -32.43 -49.06
C GLU A 251 -20.60 -32.73 -49.53
N ALA A 252 -21.58 -32.62 -48.63
CA ALA A 252 -22.98 -32.79 -48.98
C ALA A 252 -23.44 -31.64 -49.91
N ASP A 253 -23.12 -30.41 -49.60
CA ASP A 253 -23.45 -29.24 -50.42
C ASP A 253 -22.75 -29.31 -51.79
N ALA A 254 -21.51 -29.73 -51.83
CA ALA A 254 -20.78 -29.93 -53.07
C ALA A 254 -21.44 -31.01 -53.96
N LYS A 255 -21.86 -32.14 -53.38
CA LYS A 255 -22.58 -33.19 -54.10
C LYS A 255 -23.96 -32.72 -54.60
N ILE A 256 -24.70 -31.96 -53.79
CA ILE A 256 -25.98 -31.38 -54.21
C ILE A 256 -25.76 -30.39 -55.37
N LEU A 257 -24.76 -29.49 -55.25
CA LEU A 257 -24.44 -28.52 -56.27
C LEU A 257 -24.02 -29.20 -57.59
N GLN A 258 -23.17 -30.24 -57.47
CA GLN A 258 -22.77 -31.05 -58.64
C GLN A 258 -23.94 -31.75 -59.28
N ALA A 259 -24.81 -32.40 -58.49
CA ALA A 259 -26.00 -33.07 -58.99
C ALA A 259 -27.02 -32.10 -59.68
N THR A 260 -27.17 -30.90 -59.09
CA THR A 260 -28.03 -29.86 -59.70
C THR A 260 -27.43 -29.32 -61.00
N ALA A 261 -26.10 -29.11 -61.00
CA ALA A 261 -25.39 -28.70 -62.23
C ALA A 261 -25.48 -29.77 -63.34
N GLU A 262 -25.31 -31.06 -63.00
CA GLU A 262 -25.45 -32.15 -63.90
C GLU A 262 -26.95 -32.28 -64.48
N ALA A 263 -27.92 -32.10 -63.56
CA ALA A 263 -29.35 -32.13 -63.98
C ALA A 263 -29.65 -30.94 -64.91
N GLU A 264 -29.08 -29.74 -64.63
CA GLU A 264 -29.27 -28.57 -65.48
C GLU A 264 -28.57 -28.73 -66.87
N ALA A 265 -27.36 -29.32 -66.84
CA ALA A 265 -26.66 -29.68 -68.06
C ALA A 265 -27.46 -30.71 -68.92
N ILE A 266 -27.99 -31.75 -68.26
CA ILE A 266 -28.87 -32.75 -68.93
C ILE A 266 -30.08 -32.06 -69.56
N ARG A 267 -30.74 -31.17 -68.80
CA ARG A 267 -31.91 -30.45 -69.28
C ARG A 267 -31.58 -29.58 -70.49
N LYS A 268 -30.47 -28.81 -70.46
CA LYS A 268 -30.02 -27.97 -71.57
C LYS A 268 -29.66 -28.81 -72.83
N VAL A 269 -29.00 -29.94 -72.59
CA VAL A 269 -28.67 -30.89 -73.69
C VAL A 269 -29.96 -31.51 -74.23
N ALA A 270 -30.93 -31.93 -73.41
CA ALA A 270 -32.19 -32.45 -73.83
C ALA A 270 -33.05 -31.45 -74.66
N GLU A 271 -33.06 -30.18 -74.21
CA GLU A 271 -33.66 -29.03 -74.94
C GLU A 271 -33.02 -28.84 -76.33
N ALA A 272 -31.68 -28.87 -76.39
CA ALA A 272 -30.99 -28.74 -77.67
C ALA A 272 -31.14 -29.88 -78.64
N ILE A 273 -31.36 -31.11 -78.14
CA ILE A 273 -31.56 -32.33 -78.98
C ILE A 273 -33.02 -32.57 -79.35
N ALA A 274 -33.94 -31.92 -78.61
CA ALA A 274 -35.37 -32.02 -78.93
C ALA A 274 -35.67 -31.52 -80.36
N GLU A 275 -34.81 -30.74 -80.99
CA GLU A 275 -34.89 -30.36 -82.39
C GLU A 275 -34.32 -31.41 -83.39
N SER A 276 -33.53 -32.38 -82.87
CA SER A 276 -32.96 -33.47 -83.68
C SER A 276 -33.49 -34.83 -83.22
N LYS A 277 -33.90 -35.67 -84.11
CA LYS A 277 -34.56 -37.02 -83.86
C LYS A 277 -33.67 -38.03 -83.08
N THR A 278 -32.79 -37.62 -82.25
CA THR A 278 -31.81 -38.45 -81.50
C THR A 278 -32.21 -38.52 -80.07
N ASP A 279 -32.13 -39.71 -79.40
CA ASP A 279 -32.52 -39.90 -78.01
C ASP A 279 -31.43 -39.24 -77.09
N PRO A 280 -31.79 -38.22 -76.25
CA PRO A 280 -30.89 -37.51 -75.33
C PRO A 280 -30.15 -38.46 -74.38
N ALA A 281 -30.78 -39.54 -73.94
CA ALA A 281 -30.19 -40.50 -73.01
C ALA A 281 -28.98 -41.21 -73.60
N THR A 282 -29.08 -41.58 -74.89
CA THR A 282 -27.99 -42.27 -75.62
C THR A 282 -26.76 -41.32 -75.79
N TYR A 283 -27.00 -40.02 -76.06
CA TYR A 283 -25.90 -39.05 -76.20
C TYR A 283 -25.16 -38.81 -74.87
N MET A 284 -25.90 -38.68 -73.78
CA MET A 284 -25.32 -38.53 -72.47
C MET A 284 -24.53 -39.74 -72.01
N LEU A 285 -25.02 -40.94 -72.28
CA LEU A 285 -24.28 -42.15 -71.94
C LEU A 285 -23.00 -42.27 -72.73
N LEU A 286 -23.00 -41.89 -74.00
CA LEU A 286 -21.81 -41.81 -74.82
C LEU A 286 -20.77 -40.77 -74.32
N MET A 287 -21.26 -39.58 -73.98
CA MET A 287 -20.34 -38.53 -73.44
C MET A 287 -19.72 -38.98 -72.13
N LYS A 288 -20.47 -39.56 -71.22
CA LYS A 288 -19.97 -40.06 -69.95
C LYS A 288 -18.99 -41.25 -70.13
N TYR A 289 -19.29 -42.12 -71.16
CA TYR A 289 -18.38 -43.17 -71.50
C TYR A 289 -17.00 -42.63 -72.03
N VAL A 290 -17.06 -41.63 -72.92
CA VAL A 290 -15.84 -40.98 -73.45
C VAL A 290 -15.06 -40.28 -72.37
N GLU A 291 -15.76 -39.63 -71.43
CA GLU A 291 -15.15 -38.97 -70.29
C GLU A 291 -14.41 -39.96 -69.31
N THR A 292 -15.06 -41.08 -69.03
CA THR A 292 -14.50 -42.21 -68.28
C THR A 292 -13.29 -42.84 -68.96
N LEU A 293 -13.40 -43.01 -70.30
CA LEU A 293 -12.22 -43.48 -71.09
C LEU A 293 -11.08 -42.49 -71.09
N LYS A 294 -11.37 -41.21 -71.11
CA LYS A 294 -10.33 -40.16 -71.01
C LYS A 294 -9.66 -40.17 -69.64
N GLU A 295 -10.42 -40.36 -68.58
CA GLU A 295 -9.93 -40.43 -67.20
C GLU A 295 -9.08 -41.69 -66.99
N ILE A 296 -9.51 -42.83 -67.56
CA ILE A 296 -8.72 -44.10 -67.57
C ILE A 296 -7.41 -43.94 -68.39
N GLY A 297 -7.46 -43.19 -69.50
CA GLY A 297 -6.33 -42.98 -70.37
C GLY A 297 -5.34 -41.94 -69.91
N SER A 298 -5.72 -41.04 -69.02
CA SER A 298 -4.88 -39.99 -68.48
C SER A 298 -4.10 -40.40 -67.21
N GLY A 299 -4.34 -41.58 -66.66
CA GLY A 299 -3.61 -42.09 -65.48
C GLY A 299 -2.20 -42.57 -65.83
N GLU A 300 -1.21 -42.09 -65.11
CA GLU A 300 0.24 -42.41 -65.31
C GLU A 300 0.63 -43.90 -65.10
N GLN A 301 -0.34 -44.77 -64.77
CA GLN A 301 -0.08 -46.21 -64.61
C GLN A 301 -0.78 -47.00 -65.72
N SER A 302 0.02 -47.81 -66.46
CA SER A 302 -0.51 -48.69 -67.50
C SER A 302 -1.50 -49.73 -66.93
N LYS A 303 -2.78 -49.47 -67.12
CA LYS A 303 -3.86 -50.39 -66.77
C LYS A 303 -4.37 -51.09 -68.01
N THR A 304 -4.45 -52.41 -67.98
CA THR A 304 -5.10 -53.20 -69.04
C THR A 304 -6.60 -53.11 -68.81
N VAL A 305 -7.29 -52.42 -69.70
CA VAL A 305 -8.75 -52.30 -69.68
C VAL A 305 -9.38 -53.36 -70.51
N PHE A 306 -10.16 -54.27 -69.89
CA PHE A 306 -11.01 -55.24 -70.61
C PHE A 306 -12.31 -54.58 -70.96
N LEU A 307 -12.54 -54.33 -72.25
CA LEU A 307 -13.77 -53.80 -72.72
C LEU A 307 -14.69 -55.02 -73.12
N PRO A 308 -15.91 -55.08 -72.61
CA PRO A 308 -16.88 -56.16 -73.06
C PRO A 308 -17.21 -55.97 -74.55
N PHE A 309 -17.41 -57.07 -75.24
CA PHE A 309 -17.67 -57.13 -76.69
C PHE A 309 -18.87 -56.26 -77.13
N GLU A 310 -19.85 -56.04 -76.27
CA GLU A 310 -21.00 -55.18 -76.53
C GLU A 310 -20.60 -53.67 -76.68
N ALA A 311 -19.47 -53.25 -76.21
CA ALA A 311 -18.96 -51.90 -76.38
C ALA A 311 -18.59 -51.59 -77.87
N SER A 312 -18.29 -52.58 -78.62
CA SER A 312 -18.02 -52.43 -80.06
C SER A 312 -19.26 -51.93 -80.86
N ASN A 313 -20.46 -52.26 -80.42
CA ASN A 313 -21.66 -51.76 -81.03
C ASN A 313 -21.92 -50.27 -80.79
N LEU A 314 -21.39 -49.73 -79.67
CA LEU A 314 -21.42 -48.30 -79.36
C LEU A 314 -20.40 -47.52 -80.22
N VAL A 315 -19.29 -48.10 -80.57
CA VAL A 315 -18.35 -47.52 -81.52
C VAL A 315 -18.86 -47.50 -82.94
N GLY A 316 -19.67 -48.49 -83.32
CA GLY A 316 -20.36 -48.50 -84.57
C GLY A 316 -21.45 -47.38 -84.68
N ALA A 317 -22.12 -47.07 -83.57
CA ALA A 317 -23.05 -45.96 -83.53
C ALA A 317 -22.34 -44.57 -83.63
N LEU A 318 -21.11 -44.43 -83.17
CA LEU A 318 -20.28 -43.24 -83.39
C LEU A 318 -19.93 -43.05 -84.89
N GLY A 319 -19.73 -44.14 -85.63
CA GLY A 319 -19.49 -44.09 -87.06
C GLY A 319 -20.64 -43.50 -87.83
N SER A 320 -21.87 -43.75 -87.43
CA SER A 320 -23.08 -43.21 -88.04
C SER A 320 -23.32 -41.71 -87.73
N LEU A 321 -22.75 -41.19 -86.67
CA LEU A 321 -22.79 -39.78 -86.29
C LEU A 321 -21.84 -38.92 -87.15
N THR A 322 -20.77 -39.50 -87.69
CA THR A 322 -19.86 -38.76 -88.60
C THR A 322 -20.45 -38.54 -89.97
N GLU A 323 -21.52 -39.29 -90.35
CA GLU A 323 -22.26 -39.07 -91.61
C GLU A 323 -23.25 -37.93 -91.48
N LEU A 324 -23.63 -37.50 -90.30
CA LEU A 324 -24.54 -36.38 -90.01
C LEU A 324 -23.88 -35.00 -89.93
N LEU A 325 -22.55 -34.92 -89.96
CA LEU A 325 -21.85 -33.65 -90.06
C LEU A 325 -21.87 -33.18 -91.51
N PRO A 326 -22.31 -31.95 -91.77
CA PRO A 326 -22.33 -31.42 -93.15
C PRO A 326 -20.85 -31.24 -93.62
N LYS A 327 -20.53 -31.95 -94.71
CA LYS A 327 -19.26 -31.71 -95.42
C LYS A 327 -19.21 -30.27 -95.87
N LYS A 328 -18.26 -29.53 -95.33
CA LYS A 328 -17.75 -28.35 -95.95
C LYS A 328 -16.59 -28.70 -96.83
#